data_b75323732f6c2c1465015b8f95195ca1
#
_entry.id   b75323732f6c2c1465015b8f95195ca1
#
_cell.length_a   1.000
_cell.length_b   1.000
_cell.length_c   1.000
_cell.angle_alpha   90.00
_cell.angle_beta   90.00
_cell.angle_gamma   90.00
#
_symmetry.space_group_name_H-M   'P 1'
#
loop_
_entity.id
_entity.type
_entity.pdbx_description
1 polymer ?
#
loop_
_entity_poly.entity_id
_entity_poly.type
_entity_poly.pdbx_seq_one_letter_code
_entity_poly.pdbx_strand_id
1 'polypeptide(L)'
;MRLLLVEDDVMVASGIKLGLSDAGYAVDWVGSAERALEVLAGESFDLAVIDIGLPGMSGLELTQRLRRSSMDSAAMPILILTARDALQDRVQGLDMGADDYMVKPFELPELLARLRALARRSQAATTAVLTFGPLELDTAARCAGARVADDSPEGSHLQPMDLGPREWTVLEYLLIHAPKPASKDKLLQALTGWDKEITPNAVEVYASRLRGKIEPYGVALRSIRGFGYRLELLAAFP
;
A
#
# COMPACT_ATOMS: atom_id res chain seq x y z
N MET A 1 1.77 0.21 -1.82
CA MET A 1 1.60 0.50 -0.38
C MET A 1 2.72 -0.14 0.41
N ARG A 2 3.34 0.64 1.27
CA ARG A 2 4.42 0.20 2.16
C ARG A 2 3.85 -0.09 3.55
N LEU A 3 4.07 -1.30 4.06
CA LEU A 3 3.48 -1.81 5.29
C LEU A 3 4.58 -2.12 6.31
N LEU A 4 4.40 -1.65 7.54
CA LEU A 4 5.23 -2.05 8.68
C LEU A 4 4.57 -3.24 9.39
N LEU A 5 5.28 -4.37 9.46
CA LEU A 5 4.89 -5.54 10.25
C LEU A 5 5.70 -5.57 11.54
N VAL A 6 5.03 -5.62 12.69
CA VAL A 6 5.66 -5.73 14.01
C VAL A 6 5.22 -7.04 14.65
N GLU A 7 6.12 -8.02 14.67
CA GLU A 7 5.84 -9.41 15.10
C GLU A 7 7.16 -10.01 15.59
N ASP A 8 7.19 -10.58 16.78
CA ASP A 8 8.41 -11.15 17.36
C ASP A 8 8.66 -12.59 16.91
N ASP A 9 7.63 -13.33 16.56
CA ASP A 9 7.77 -14.67 16.01
C ASP A 9 8.19 -14.63 14.53
N VAL A 10 9.43 -15.09 14.28
CA VAL A 10 10.04 -15.10 12.93
C VAL A 10 9.23 -15.95 11.94
N MET A 11 8.65 -17.08 12.38
CA MET A 11 7.88 -17.97 11.50
C MET A 11 6.56 -17.32 11.09
N VAL A 12 5.86 -16.72 12.05
CA VAL A 12 4.61 -15.98 11.82
C VAL A 12 4.88 -14.78 10.92
N ALA A 13 5.91 -13.98 11.24
CA ALA A 13 6.31 -12.82 10.45
C ALA A 13 6.65 -13.20 9.00
N SER A 14 7.40 -14.29 8.81
CA SER A 14 7.77 -14.75 7.47
C SER A 14 6.57 -15.19 6.64
N GLY A 15 5.61 -15.89 7.26
CA GLY A 15 4.37 -16.30 6.60
C GLY A 15 3.51 -15.10 6.18
N ILE A 16 3.31 -14.14 7.09
CA ILE A 16 2.56 -12.90 6.82
C ILE A 16 3.27 -12.11 5.72
N LYS A 17 4.58 -11.90 5.85
CA LYS A 17 5.37 -11.14 4.89
C LYS A 17 5.30 -11.74 3.48
N LEU A 18 5.40 -13.06 3.35
CA LEU A 18 5.29 -13.74 2.06
C LEU A 18 3.91 -13.47 1.43
N GLY A 19 2.83 -13.76 2.17
CA GLY A 19 1.48 -13.58 1.66
C GLY A 19 1.15 -12.13 1.29
N LEU A 20 1.59 -11.16 2.09
CA LEU A 20 1.40 -9.74 1.79
C LEU A 20 2.25 -9.28 0.60
N SER A 21 3.48 -9.78 0.48
CA SER A 21 4.35 -9.46 -0.67
C SER A 21 3.79 -10.00 -1.97
N ASP A 22 3.21 -11.20 -1.97
CA ASP A 22 2.54 -11.81 -3.13
C ASP A 22 1.28 -11.00 -3.51
N ALA A 23 0.61 -10.40 -2.53
CA ALA A 23 -0.50 -9.48 -2.76
C ALA A 23 -0.07 -8.06 -3.17
N GLY A 24 1.24 -7.79 -3.32
CA GLY A 24 1.79 -6.52 -3.83
C GLY A 24 2.04 -5.45 -2.78
N TYR A 25 2.11 -5.80 -1.49
CA TYR A 25 2.59 -4.89 -0.46
C TYR A 25 4.12 -4.90 -0.39
N ALA A 26 4.73 -3.74 -0.17
CA ALA A 26 6.12 -3.65 0.25
C ALA A 26 6.14 -3.78 1.78
N VAL A 27 6.62 -4.91 2.30
CA VAL A 27 6.55 -5.24 3.74
C VAL A 27 7.92 -5.13 4.38
N ASP A 28 8.03 -4.21 5.34
CA ASP A 28 9.16 -4.11 6.24
C ASP A 28 8.78 -4.73 7.58
N TRP A 29 9.63 -5.59 8.11
CA TRP A 29 9.39 -6.33 9.34
C TRP A 29 10.37 -5.94 10.43
N VAL A 30 9.85 -5.77 11.65
CA VAL A 30 10.62 -5.59 12.87
C VAL A 30 10.08 -6.50 13.98
N GLY A 31 10.98 -6.99 14.85
CA GLY A 31 10.65 -7.98 15.89
C GLY A 31 10.30 -7.36 17.25
N SER A 32 10.22 -6.03 17.40
CA SER A 32 9.85 -5.40 18.67
C SER A 32 9.23 -4.01 18.47
N ALA A 33 8.50 -3.55 19.48
CA ALA A 33 7.88 -2.24 19.51
C ALA A 33 8.91 -1.10 19.53
N GLU A 34 10.03 -1.28 20.24
CA GLU A 34 11.11 -0.32 20.32
C GLU A 34 11.73 -0.09 18.94
N ARG A 35 11.99 -1.18 18.21
CA ARG A 35 12.52 -1.09 16.85
C ARG A 35 11.51 -0.45 15.89
N ALA A 36 10.22 -0.69 16.07
CA ALA A 36 9.19 -0.02 15.30
C ALA A 36 9.21 1.51 15.48
N LEU A 37 9.37 1.99 16.72
CA LEU A 37 9.49 3.43 17.00
C LEU A 37 10.73 4.06 16.36
N GLU A 38 11.88 3.37 16.40
CA GLU A 38 13.11 3.85 15.75
C GLU A 38 12.92 4.03 14.24
N VAL A 39 12.29 3.03 13.60
CA VAL A 39 12.06 3.05 12.16
C VAL A 39 11.07 4.14 11.77
N LEU A 40 9.97 4.27 12.51
CA LEU A 40 8.93 5.27 12.27
C LEU A 40 9.40 6.70 12.52
N ALA A 41 10.51 6.90 13.25
CA ALA A 41 11.13 8.21 13.40
C ALA A 41 11.84 8.71 12.13
N GLY A 42 12.25 7.82 11.24
CA GLY A 42 12.99 8.16 10.02
C GLY A 42 12.31 7.81 8.71
N GLU A 43 11.28 6.96 8.76
CA GLU A 43 10.63 6.42 7.58
C GLU A 43 9.11 6.47 7.69
N SER A 44 8.42 6.64 6.55
CA SER A 44 6.97 6.67 6.47
C SER A 44 6.42 5.36 5.93
N PHE A 45 5.27 4.95 6.47
CA PHE A 45 4.51 3.77 6.08
C PHE A 45 3.06 4.15 5.83
N ASP A 46 2.41 3.41 4.93
CA ASP A 46 1.00 3.61 4.61
C ASP A 46 0.08 2.92 5.60
N LEU A 47 0.57 1.87 6.29
CA LEU A 47 -0.19 1.03 7.21
C LEU A 47 0.75 0.24 8.13
N ALA A 48 0.31 -0.06 9.36
CA ALA A 48 1.00 -1.00 10.24
C ALA A 48 0.12 -2.20 10.62
N VAL A 49 0.77 -3.36 10.74
CA VAL A 49 0.22 -4.58 11.36
C VAL A 49 1.06 -4.86 12.59
N ILE A 50 0.44 -4.88 13.76
CA ILE A 50 1.14 -4.95 15.05
C ILE A 50 0.60 -6.10 15.88
N ASP A 51 1.48 -7.03 16.29
CA ASP A 51 1.12 -8.03 17.30
C ASP A 51 1.05 -7.40 18.69
N ILE A 52 0.08 -7.83 19.49
CA ILE A 52 -0.01 -7.40 20.92
C ILE A 52 1.09 -8.02 21.75
N GLY A 53 1.43 -9.29 21.50
CA GLY A 53 2.26 -10.13 22.33
C GLY A 53 3.76 -9.85 22.26
N LEU A 54 4.17 -8.66 21.87
CA LEU A 54 5.59 -8.30 21.71
C LEU A 54 6.35 -8.33 23.04
N PRO A 55 7.63 -8.72 23.03
CA PRO A 55 8.48 -8.66 24.21
C PRO A 55 8.80 -7.21 24.60
N GLY A 56 8.87 -6.93 25.90
CA GLY A 56 9.11 -5.59 26.42
C GLY A 56 7.87 -4.71 26.32
N MET A 57 7.87 -3.74 25.41
CA MET A 57 6.71 -2.89 25.14
C MET A 57 5.67 -3.66 24.32
N SER A 58 4.44 -3.75 24.85
CA SER A 58 3.33 -4.40 24.12
C SER A 58 2.90 -3.64 22.87
N GLY A 59 2.28 -4.35 21.90
CA GLY A 59 1.73 -3.71 20.71
C GLY A 59 0.64 -2.68 21.00
N LEU A 60 -0.10 -2.83 22.11
CA LEU A 60 -1.08 -1.84 22.57
C LEU A 60 -0.41 -0.55 23.05
N GLU A 61 0.66 -0.66 23.83
CA GLU A 61 1.45 0.49 24.28
C GLU A 61 2.12 1.21 23.11
N LEU A 62 2.65 0.44 22.13
CA LEU A 62 3.17 0.99 20.89
C LEU A 62 2.10 1.80 20.16
N THR A 63 0.92 1.23 19.95
CA THR A 63 -0.21 1.89 19.29
C THR A 63 -0.57 3.19 20.00
N GLN A 64 -0.70 3.18 21.33
CA GLN A 64 -1.01 4.36 22.12
C GLN A 64 0.07 5.44 21.98
N ARG A 65 1.36 5.08 21.98
CA ARG A 65 2.47 6.03 21.78
C ARG A 65 2.43 6.65 20.40
N LEU A 66 2.16 5.86 19.36
CA LEU A 66 2.02 6.36 18.00
C LEU A 66 0.89 7.38 17.88
N ARG A 67 -0.28 7.08 18.44
CA ARG A 67 -1.44 8.01 18.42
C ARG A 67 -1.20 9.32 19.17
N ARG A 68 -0.37 9.31 20.20
CA ARG A 68 0.00 10.51 20.98
C ARG A 68 1.19 11.27 20.40
N SER A 69 1.85 10.72 19.39
CA SER A 69 3.00 11.38 18.77
C SER A 69 2.56 12.54 17.88
N SER A 70 3.44 13.49 17.64
CA SER A 70 3.26 14.55 16.64
C SER A 70 3.79 14.15 15.26
N MET A 71 4.14 12.89 15.05
CA MET A 71 4.66 12.37 13.80
C MET A 71 3.53 12.05 12.83
N ASP A 72 3.83 11.98 11.54
CA ASP A 72 2.90 11.56 10.49
C ASP A 72 2.31 10.16 10.76
N SER A 73 3.07 9.31 11.47
CA SER A 73 2.62 7.98 11.92
C SER A 73 1.43 8.01 12.89
N ALA A 74 1.09 9.15 13.49
CA ALA A 74 -0.09 9.28 14.37
C ALA A 74 -1.42 9.02 13.63
N ALA A 75 -1.49 9.35 12.34
CA ALA A 75 -2.66 9.13 11.49
C ALA A 75 -2.57 7.82 10.67
N MET A 76 -1.46 7.10 10.73
CA MET A 76 -1.25 5.84 10.01
C MET A 76 -2.25 4.78 10.49
N PRO A 77 -2.98 4.09 9.58
CA PRO A 77 -3.86 2.99 9.97
C PRO A 77 -3.11 1.85 10.65
N ILE A 78 -3.68 1.32 11.73
CA ILE A 78 -3.10 0.24 12.52
C ILE A 78 -4.09 -0.90 12.64
N LEU A 79 -3.68 -2.08 12.14
CA LEU A 79 -4.34 -3.35 12.41
C LEU A 79 -3.59 -4.08 13.52
N ILE A 80 -4.30 -4.43 14.58
CA ILE A 80 -3.75 -5.23 15.67
C ILE A 80 -4.00 -6.72 15.43
N LEU A 81 -2.94 -7.52 15.57
CA LEU A 81 -3.02 -8.99 15.64
C LEU A 81 -2.93 -9.44 17.09
N THR A 82 -3.68 -10.48 17.46
CA THR A 82 -3.67 -10.99 18.83
C THR A 82 -4.04 -12.47 18.91
N ALA A 83 -3.49 -13.17 19.89
CA ALA A 83 -3.94 -14.51 20.28
C ALA A 83 -5.15 -14.48 21.24
N ARG A 84 -5.61 -13.30 21.67
CA ARG A 84 -6.68 -13.14 22.67
C ARG A 84 -8.00 -12.82 21.97
N ASP A 85 -8.98 -13.69 22.17
CA ASP A 85 -10.33 -13.58 21.61
C ASP A 85 -11.33 -12.90 22.56
N ALA A 86 -10.91 -12.58 23.81
CA ALA A 86 -11.76 -11.95 24.78
C ALA A 86 -12.29 -10.59 24.29
N LEU A 87 -13.61 -10.40 24.39
CA LEU A 87 -14.30 -9.16 23.98
C LEU A 87 -13.66 -7.91 24.62
N GLN A 88 -13.24 -8.04 25.89
CA GLN A 88 -12.61 -6.94 26.64
C GLN A 88 -11.28 -6.49 26.03
N ASP A 89 -10.44 -7.42 25.56
CA ASP A 89 -9.16 -7.10 24.93
C ASP A 89 -9.37 -6.39 23.59
N ARG A 90 -10.42 -6.75 22.85
CA ARG A 90 -10.79 -6.10 21.57
C ARG A 90 -11.28 -4.66 21.79
N VAL A 91 -12.14 -4.45 22.79
CA VAL A 91 -12.62 -3.12 23.14
C VAL A 91 -11.45 -2.24 23.59
N GLN A 92 -10.59 -2.74 24.45
CA GLN A 92 -9.41 -2.02 24.91
C GLN A 92 -8.46 -1.65 23.76
N GLY A 93 -8.25 -2.55 22.81
CA GLY A 93 -7.40 -2.28 21.63
C GLY A 93 -7.92 -1.13 20.76
N LEU A 94 -9.24 -1.10 20.52
CA LEU A 94 -9.90 -0.02 19.79
C LEU A 94 -9.85 1.30 20.55
N ASP A 95 -10.12 1.28 21.87
CA ASP A 95 -10.05 2.47 22.73
C ASP A 95 -8.62 3.05 22.81
N MET A 96 -7.60 2.22 22.64
CA MET A 96 -6.19 2.65 22.56
C MET A 96 -5.79 3.21 21.20
N GLY A 97 -6.70 3.24 20.22
CA GLY A 97 -6.51 3.90 18.93
C GLY A 97 -6.13 2.98 17.78
N ALA A 98 -6.32 1.67 17.90
CA ALA A 98 -6.28 0.78 16.74
C ALA A 98 -7.49 1.02 15.83
N ASP A 99 -7.30 0.90 14.52
CA ASP A 99 -8.37 1.10 13.53
C ASP A 99 -9.12 -0.20 13.22
N ASP A 100 -8.49 -1.34 13.42
CA ASP A 100 -9.10 -2.67 13.32
C ASP A 100 -8.31 -3.69 14.14
N TYR A 101 -8.92 -4.85 14.32
CA TYR A 101 -8.44 -5.90 15.21
C TYR A 101 -8.70 -7.29 14.60
N MET A 102 -7.72 -8.20 14.69
CA MET A 102 -7.80 -9.54 14.13
C MET A 102 -7.22 -10.59 15.07
N VAL A 103 -7.95 -11.69 15.26
CA VAL A 103 -7.56 -12.77 16.17
C VAL A 103 -6.76 -13.83 15.43
N LYS A 104 -5.65 -14.30 16.02
CA LYS A 104 -4.87 -15.46 15.58
C LYS A 104 -5.54 -16.76 16.08
N PRO A 105 -5.61 -17.84 15.27
CA PRO A 105 -5.16 -17.92 13.88
C PRO A 105 -6.13 -17.27 12.90
N PHE A 106 -5.62 -16.74 11.80
CA PHE A 106 -6.40 -16.08 10.77
C PHE A 106 -6.03 -16.59 9.37
N GLU A 107 -6.94 -16.40 8.43
CA GLU A 107 -6.73 -16.71 7.04
C GLU A 107 -6.16 -15.48 6.29
N LEU A 108 -5.18 -15.69 5.39
CA LEU A 108 -4.58 -14.62 4.61
C LEU A 108 -5.61 -13.78 3.82
N PRO A 109 -6.65 -14.36 3.19
CA PRO A 109 -7.69 -13.57 2.52
C PRO A 109 -8.42 -12.60 3.45
N GLU A 110 -8.65 -12.96 4.72
CA GLU A 110 -9.26 -12.06 5.70
C GLU A 110 -8.33 -10.91 6.05
N LEU A 111 -7.04 -11.21 6.32
CA LEU A 111 -6.03 -10.17 6.57
C LEU A 111 -6.01 -9.17 5.41
N LEU A 112 -5.91 -9.64 4.18
CA LEU A 112 -5.90 -8.79 2.99
C LEU A 112 -7.17 -7.94 2.84
N ALA A 113 -8.34 -8.49 3.16
CA ALA A 113 -9.60 -7.75 3.11
C ALA A 113 -9.63 -6.60 4.14
N ARG A 114 -9.15 -6.85 5.37
CA ARG A 114 -9.06 -5.84 6.43
C ARG A 114 -8.06 -4.74 6.10
N LEU A 115 -6.89 -5.11 5.59
CA LEU A 115 -5.89 -4.13 5.16
C LEU A 115 -6.41 -3.21 4.04
N ARG A 116 -7.15 -3.77 3.06
CA ARG A 116 -7.83 -2.95 2.03
C ARG A 116 -8.86 -1.99 2.64
N ALA A 117 -9.64 -2.46 3.61
CA ALA A 117 -10.63 -1.62 4.28
C ALA A 117 -9.99 -0.47 5.07
N LEU A 118 -8.87 -0.74 5.74
CA LEU A 118 -8.10 0.26 6.48
C LEU A 118 -7.48 1.29 5.52
N ALA A 119 -6.83 0.83 4.46
CA ALA A 119 -6.25 1.69 3.43
C ALA A 119 -7.30 2.65 2.83
N ARG A 120 -8.52 2.16 2.58
CA ARG A 120 -9.63 2.99 2.09
C ARG A 120 -10.05 4.05 3.09
N ARG A 121 -10.07 3.76 4.40
CA ARG A 121 -10.45 4.73 5.44
C ARG A 121 -9.42 5.84 5.59
N SER A 122 -8.14 5.52 5.53
CA SER A 122 -7.06 6.51 5.61
C SER A 122 -7.01 7.41 4.36
N GLN A 123 -7.42 6.87 3.22
CA GLN A 123 -7.57 7.59 1.96
C GLN A 123 -8.96 8.23 1.79
N ALA A 124 -9.83 8.19 2.80
CA ALA A 124 -11.15 8.83 2.73
C ALA A 124 -11.11 10.36 2.53
N ALA A 125 -9.92 10.96 2.57
CA ALA A 125 -9.64 12.29 2.03
C ALA A 125 -9.22 12.27 0.54
N THR A 126 -8.92 11.10 -0.04
CA THR A 126 -8.60 10.89 -1.44
C THR A 126 -9.48 9.76 -1.96
N THR A 127 -10.19 9.97 -3.03
CA THR A 127 -11.09 9.01 -3.70
C THR A 127 -10.45 7.62 -3.78
N ALA A 128 -11.18 6.56 -3.38
CA ALA A 128 -10.73 5.15 -3.48
C ALA A 128 -10.35 4.76 -4.92
N VAL A 129 -10.82 5.52 -5.91
CA VAL A 129 -10.50 5.39 -7.32
C VAL A 129 -9.56 6.53 -7.72
N LEU A 130 -8.34 6.18 -8.05
CA LEU A 130 -7.36 7.08 -8.62
C LEU A 130 -7.58 7.15 -10.13
N THR A 131 -7.64 8.35 -10.69
CA THR A 131 -7.90 8.55 -12.12
C THR A 131 -6.84 9.44 -12.77
N PHE A 132 -6.51 9.14 -14.02
CA PHE A 132 -5.70 10.02 -14.87
C PHE A 132 -6.08 9.79 -16.34
N GLY A 133 -6.80 10.75 -16.93
CA GLY A 133 -7.45 10.56 -18.24
C GLY A 133 -8.41 9.36 -18.17
N PRO A 134 -8.29 8.40 -19.09
CA PRO A 134 -9.16 7.21 -19.08
C PRO A 134 -8.74 6.15 -18.03
N LEU A 135 -7.55 6.25 -17.44
CA LEU A 135 -7.10 5.25 -16.46
C LEU A 135 -7.87 5.38 -15.15
N GLU A 136 -8.31 4.25 -14.63
CA GLU A 136 -8.93 4.12 -13.32
C GLU A 136 -8.24 3.01 -12.53
N LEU A 137 -7.86 3.31 -11.29
CA LEU A 137 -7.26 2.37 -10.35
C LEU A 137 -8.07 2.39 -9.05
N ASP A 138 -8.91 1.39 -8.86
CA ASP A 138 -9.63 1.19 -7.60
C ASP A 138 -8.71 0.48 -6.60
N THR A 139 -8.17 1.24 -5.67
CA THR A 139 -7.24 0.73 -4.65
C THR A 139 -7.93 -0.16 -3.62
N ALA A 140 -9.24 0.01 -3.44
CA ALA A 140 -10.04 -0.78 -2.51
C ALA A 140 -10.44 -2.14 -3.10
N ALA A 141 -10.93 -2.15 -4.35
CA ALA A 141 -11.27 -3.38 -5.05
C ALA A 141 -10.05 -4.09 -5.65
N ARG A 142 -8.87 -3.44 -5.68
CA ARG A 142 -7.65 -3.91 -6.37
C ARG A 142 -7.91 -4.17 -7.86
N CYS A 143 -8.68 -3.30 -8.49
CA CYS A 143 -8.99 -3.35 -9.90
C CYS A 143 -8.35 -2.18 -10.64
N ALA A 144 -7.71 -2.47 -11.76
CA ALA A 144 -7.19 -1.48 -12.69
C ALA A 144 -7.88 -1.61 -14.03
N GLY A 145 -8.10 -0.50 -14.70
CA GLY A 145 -8.69 -0.50 -16.04
C GLY A 145 -8.57 0.84 -16.73
N ALA A 146 -9.09 0.90 -17.91
CA ALA A 146 -9.24 2.14 -18.65
C ALA A 146 -10.69 2.30 -19.14
N ARG A 147 -11.25 3.48 -19.01
CA ARG A 147 -12.56 3.81 -19.52
C ARG A 147 -12.50 3.99 -21.03
N VAL A 148 -13.22 3.14 -21.76
CA VAL A 148 -13.26 3.13 -23.22
C VAL A 148 -14.66 3.51 -23.66
N ALA A 149 -14.74 4.42 -24.63
CA ALA A 149 -16.03 4.81 -25.22
C ALA A 149 -16.68 3.61 -25.92
N ASP A 150 -17.98 3.46 -25.77
CA ASP A 150 -18.79 2.47 -26.45
C ASP A 150 -20.19 3.00 -26.74
N ASP A 151 -21.01 2.21 -27.48
CA ASP A 151 -22.38 2.53 -27.82
C ASP A 151 -23.40 2.21 -26.70
N SER A 152 -22.94 1.98 -25.47
CA SER A 152 -23.81 1.71 -24.33
C SER A 152 -24.57 2.96 -23.87
N PRO A 153 -25.68 2.84 -23.13
CA PRO A 153 -26.40 3.99 -22.57
C PRO A 153 -25.56 4.87 -21.67
N GLU A 154 -24.48 4.33 -21.10
CA GLU A 154 -23.50 5.05 -20.26
C GLU A 154 -22.39 5.71 -21.09
N GLY A 155 -22.30 5.38 -22.40
CA GLY A 155 -21.33 5.94 -23.35
C GLY A 155 -19.89 5.47 -23.14
N SER A 156 -19.61 4.66 -22.12
CA SER A 156 -18.29 4.08 -21.87
C SER A 156 -18.35 2.93 -20.88
N HIS A 157 -17.43 1.97 -21.00
CA HIS A 157 -17.24 0.89 -20.03
C HIS A 157 -15.80 0.86 -19.52
N LEU A 158 -15.60 0.27 -18.35
CA LEU A 158 -14.25 0.04 -17.81
C LEU A 158 -13.69 -1.24 -18.43
N GLN A 159 -12.66 -1.10 -19.25
CA GLN A 159 -11.90 -2.26 -19.77
C GLN A 159 -10.84 -2.66 -18.74
N PRO A 160 -10.91 -3.87 -18.17
CA PRO A 160 -9.96 -4.31 -17.16
C PRO A 160 -8.53 -4.37 -17.70
N MET A 161 -7.57 -4.02 -16.83
CA MET A 161 -6.14 -4.09 -17.08
C MET A 161 -5.50 -5.05 -16.06
N ASP A 162 -4.87 -6.11 -16.54
CA ASP A 162 -4.12 -7.03 -15.70
C ASP A 162 -2.75 -6.43 -15.36
N LEU A 163 -2.53 -6.12 -14.07
CA LEU A 163 -1.28 -5.58 -13.55
C LEU A 163 -0.66 -6.55 -12.56
N GLY A 164 0.61 -6.91 -12.81
CA GLY A 164 1.40 -7.58 -11.78
C GLY A 164 1.57 -6.70 -10.52
N PRO A 165 1.86 -7.31 -9.35
CA PRO A 165 1.91 -6.58 -8.07
C PRO A 165 2.82 -5.35 -8.08
N ARG A 166 3.98 -5.44 -8.73
CA ARG A 166 4.95 -4.33 -8.82
C ARG A 166 4.57 -3.28 -9.87
N GLU A 167 3.92 -3.68 -10.96
CA GLU A 167 3.34 -2.75 -11.94
C GLU A 167 2.21 -1.93 -11.31
N TRP A 168 1.39 -2.59 -10.49
CA TRP A 168 0.38 -1.94 -9.66
C TRP A 168 0.99 -0.85 -8.78
N THR A 169 2.02 -1.19 -8.00
CA THR A 169 2.69 -0.24 -7.10
C THR A 169 3.24 0.98 -7.84
N VAL A 170 3.85 0.76 -9.02
CA VAL A 170 4.35 1.86 -9.85
C VAL A 170 3.21 2.74 -10.36
N LEU A 171 2.14 2.14 -10.89
CA LEU A 171 0.99 2.90 -11.40
C LEU A 171 0.28 3.68 -10.29
N GLU A 172 0.01 3.03 -9.16
CA GLU A 172 -0.60 3.66 -7.97
C GLU A 172 0.21 4.88 -7.53
N TYR A 173 1.53 4.73 -7.38
CA TYR A 173 2.41 5.83 -7.01
C TYR A 173 2.37 6.99 -8.01
N LEU A 174 2.39 6.68 -9.30
CA LEU A 174 2.31 7.69 -10.37
C LEU A 174 0.98 8.42 -10.38
N LEU A 175 -0.13 7.72 -10.18
CA LEU A 175 -1.48 8.30 -10.13
C LEU A 175 -1.66 9.24 -8.94
N ILE A 176 -1.19 8.84 -7.75
CA ILE A 176 -1.24 9.68 -6.54
C ILE A 176 -0.48 11.02 -6.74
N HIS A 177 0.62 10.99 -7.50
CA HIS A 177 1.47 12.16 -7.69
C HIS A 177 1.19 12.93 -8.98
N ALA A 178 0.35 12.39 -9.87
CA ALA A 178 0.02 13.04 -11.14
C ALA A 178 -0.55 14.47 -10.93
N PRO A 179 -0.22 15.41 -11.78
CA PRO A 179 0.64 15.33 -12.98
C PRO A 179 2.15 15.55 -12.69
N LYS A 180 2.57 15.59 -11.42
CA LYS A 180 3.98 15.83 -11.05
C LYS A 180 4.85 14.62 -11.36
N PRO A 181 6.13 14.81 -11.73
CA PRO A 181 7.04 13.68 -11.93
C PRO A 181 7.37 12.99 -10.60
N ALA A 182 7.39 11.66 -10.63
CA ALA A 182 7.85 10.81 -9.54
C ALA A 182 9.34 10.51 -9.73
N SER A 183 10.17 10.76 -8.70
CA SER A 183 11.60 10.46 -8.81
C SER A 183 11.84 8.96 -8.85
N LYS A 184 12.92 8.54 -9.55
CA LYS A 184 13.29 7.13 -9.62
C LYS A 184 13.56 6.51 -8.25
N ASP A 185 14.18 7.27 -7.35
CA ASP A 185 14.49 6.82 -5.99
C ASP A 185 13.21 6.56 -5.17
N LYS A 186 12.22 7.44 -5.30
CA LYS A 186 10.93 7.25 -4.63
C LYS A 186 10.14 6.07 -5.20
N LEU A 187 10.18 5.86 -6.52
CA LEU A 187 9.58 4.67 -7.14
C LEU A 187 10.31 3.39 -6.71
N LEU A 188 11.64 3.44 -6.62
CA LEU A 188 12.43 2.34 -6.11
C LEU A 188 12.08 2.04 -4.65
N GLN A 189 11.99 3.06 -3.81
CA GLN A 189 11.59 2.94 -2.41
C GLN A 189 10.17 2.36 -2.25
N ALA A 190 9.22 2.73 -3.10
CA ALA A 190 7.87 2.16 -3.11
C ALA A 190 7.86 0.68 -3.54
N LEU A 191 8.86 0.23 -4.31
CA LEU A 191 9.01 -1.16 -4.76
C LEU A 191 9.79 -2.04 -3.78
N THR A 192 10.58 -1.42 -2.88
CA THR A 192 11.52 -2.14 -1.99
C THR A 192 10.99 -2.18 -0.56
N GLY A 193 10.89 -3.39 0.02
CA GLY A 193 11.02 -3.59 1.46
C GLY A 193 12.51 -3.78 1.81
N TRP A 194 12.89 -3.68 3.08
CA TRP A 194 14.29 -3.73 3.52
C TRP A 194 15.09 -4.96 3.09
N ASP A 195 14.44 -6.09 2.80
CA ASP A 195 15.10 -7.38 2.54
C ASP A 195 15.25 -7.75 1.06
N LYS A 196 14.85 -6.90 0.13
CA LYS A 196 14.98 -7.21 -1.30
C LYS A 196 15.89 -6.20 -1.96
N GLU A 197 17.08 -6.63 -2.35
CA GLU A 197 17.90 -5.92 -3.35
C GLU A 197 17.11 -5.84 -4.66
N ILE A 198 16.35 -4.78 -4.83
CA ILE A 198 15.81 -4.44 -6.14
C ILE A 198 16.89 -3.63 -6.84
N THR A 199 17.36 -4.15 -7.96
CA THR A 199 18.37 -3.43 -8.76
C THR A 199 17.82 -2.07 -9.20
N PRO A 200 18.65 -1.03 -9.31
CA PRO A 200 18.24 0.28 -9.82
C PRO A 200 17.51 0.23 -11.18
N ASN A 201 17.75 -0.82 -11.97
CA ASN A 201 17.11 -1.04 -13.26
C ASN A 201 15.68 -1.63 -13.14
N ALA A 202 15.23 -2.04 -11.97
CA ALA A 202 13.88 -2.61 -11.81
C ALA A 202 12.79 -1.59 -12.15
N VAL A 203 12.99 -0.33 -11.78
CA VAL A 203 12.04 0.74 -12.11
C VAL A 203 11.86 0.87 -13.63
N GLU A 204 12.96 0.79 -14.41
CA GLU A 204 12.90 0.82 -15.87
C GLU A 204 12.12 -0.36 -16.44
N VAL A 205 12.36 -1.56 -15.89
CA VAL A 205 11.66 -2.78 -16.34
C VAL A 205 10.16 -2.65 -16.12
N TYR A 206 9.72 -2.24 -14.92
CA TYR A 206 8.29 -2.07 -14.63
C TYR A 206 7.69 -0.88 -15.36
N ALA A 207 8.42 0.23 -15.51
CA ALA A 207 8.00 1.35 -16.34
C ALA A 207 7.83 0.95 -17.81
N SER A 208 8.71 0.11 -18.36
CA SER A 208 8.60 -0.39 -19.72
C SER A 208 7.37 -1.28 -19.92
N ARG A 209 7.12 -2.21 -18.98
CA ARG A 209 5.94 -3.08 -19.01
C ARG A 209 4.65 -2.28 -18.88
N LEU A 210 4.64 -1.32 -17.97
CA LEU A 210 3.47 -0.45 -17.73
C LEU A 210 3.16 0.40 -18.96
N ARG A 211 4.19 0.92 -19.69
CA ARG A 211 3.97 1.62 -20.95
C ARG A 211 3.14 0.80 -21.93
N GLY A 212 3.53 -0.44 -22.18
CA GLY A 212 2.80 -1.31 -23.11
C GLY A 212 1.34 -1.55 -22.71
N LYS A 213 1.00 -1.38 -21.43
CA LYS A 213 -0.35 -1.58 -20.91
C LYS A 213 -1.21 -0.30 -20.93
N ILE A 214 -0.61 0.89 -20.74
CA ILE A 214 -1.38 2.14 -20.65
C ILE A 214 -1.38 2.97 -21.95
N GLU A 215 -0.34 2.84 -22.80
CA GLU A 215 -0.26 3.56 -24.09
C GLU A 215 -1.46 3.28 -25.03
N PRO A 216 -1.98 2.04 -25.12
CA PRO A 216 -3.17 1.77 -25.93
C PRO A 216 -4.40 2.58 -25.52
N TYR A 217 -4.42 3.14 -24.31
CA TYR A 217 -5.51 3.95 -23.77
C TYR A 217 -5.22 5.47 -23.80
N GLY A 218 -4.22 5.89 -24.58
CA GLY A 218 -3.91 7.33 -24.73
C GLY A 218 -3.15 7.94 -23.55
N VAL A 219 -2.54 7.12 -22.70
CA VAL A 219 -1.71 7.62 -21.60
C VAL A 219 -0.26 7.18 -21.80
N ALA A 220 0.65 8.14 -21.84
CA ALA A 220 2.09 7.88 -21.95
C ALA A 220 2.78 7.97 -20.59
N LEU A 221 3.69 7.05 -20.32
CA LEU A 221 4.63 7.14 -19.22
C LEU A 221 5.97 7.70 -19.72
N ARG A 222 6.18 9.00 -19.52
CA ARG A 222 7.38 9.71 -19.98
C ARG A 222 8.50 9.65 -18.94
N SER A 223 9.71 9.40 -19.43
CA SER A 223 10.93 9.53 -18.65
C SER A 223 11.42 10.99 -18.73
N ILE A 224 11.55 11.64 -17.58
CA ILE A 224 12.05 13.02 -17.47
C ILE A 224 13.49 12.96 -16.98
N ARG A 225 14.43 13.36 -17.84
CA ARG A 225 15.88 13.28 -17.53
C ARG A 225 16.19 14.03 -16.23
N GLY A 226 16.79 13.34 -15.28
CA GLY A 226 17.16 13.90 -13.97
C GLY A 226 16.03 14.02 -12.95
N PHE A 227 14.75 13.72 -13.33
CA PHE A 227 13.59 13.86 -12.43
C PHE A 227 12.80 12.58 -12.22
N GLY A 228 12.89 11.58 -13.13
CA GLY A 228 12.17 10.32 -13.02
C GLY A 228 11.06 10.13 -14.05
N TYR A 229 9.84 9.80 -13.65
CA TYR A 229 8.75 9.40 -14.54
C TYR A 229 7.49 10.22 -14.29
N ARG A 230 6.72 10.49 -15.35
CA ARG A 230 5.45 11.22 -15.29
C ARG A 230 4.44 10.62 -16.26
N LEU A 231 3.15 10.62 -15.85
CA LEU A 231 2.04 10.32 -16.74
C LEU A 231 1.70 11.56 -17.57
N GLU A 232 1.44 11.35 -18.85
CA GLU A 232 0.99 12.39 -19.80
C GLU A 232 -0.15 11.85 -20.66
N LEU A 233 -1.16 12.68 -20.92
CA LEU A 233 -2.16 12.34 -21.92
C LEU A 233 -1.56 12.55 -23.31
N LEU A 234 -1.75 11.57 -24.17
CA LEU A 234 -1.41 11.72 -25.59
C LEU A 234 -2.45 12.63 -26.24
N ALA A 235 -1.99 13.70 -26.88
CA ALA A 235 -2.86 14.57 -27.65
C ALA A 235 -3.51 13.78 -28.80
N ALA A 236 -4.85 13.83 -28.86
CA ALA A 236 -5.69 13.11 -29.84
C ALA A 236 -5.74 11.58 -29.64
N PHE A 237 -6.50 11.16 -28.61
CA PHE A 237 -7.24 9.90 -28.71
C PHE A 237 -8.66 10.29 -29.15
N PRO A 238 -9.16 9.73 -30.29
CA PRO A 238 -10.51 10.01 -30.77
C PRO A 238 -11.58 9.47 -29.81
#